data_1d7ea9b9c868bd3cffc8872703ee9f2a
#
_entry.id   1d7ea9b9c868bd3cffc8872703ee9f2a
#
_cell.length_a   1.000
_cell.length_b   1.000
_cell.length_c   1.000
_cell.angle_alpha   90.00
_cell.angle_beta   90.00
_cell.angle_gamma   90.00
#
_symmetry.space_group_name_H-M   'P 1'
#
loop_
_entity.id
_entity.type
_entity.pdbx_description
1 polymer ?
#
loop_
_entity_poly.entity_id
_entity_poly.type
_entity_poly.pdbx_seq_one_letter_code
_entity_poly.pdbx_strand_id
1 'polypeptide(L)'
;MSHSDPLFDEVPDRRGRNSLKWGKYEGRDVLPLWVADMDYRSPPQVIEVAKNLAEFGNFGYGKPSPALTELVIERMESLHDWQIQPNWLVWLPGMVCGFNIAIRAMGKEGDEVLSNIPVYPPFLMAPGNFGQNLAGVPMILEEARHTMDFDGLVSAISPQSKTFLFCHPHNPVGTQFTRHELERFAEFCLRYDLGVCSDEIHCDLLLDPGAQH
;
A
#
# COMPACT_ATOMS: atom_id res chain seq x y z
N MET A 1 6.75 -0.02 -33.92
CA MET A 1 7.01 1.43 -33.83
C MET A 1 7.12 1.74 -32.35
N SER A 2 8.32 2.08 -31.85
CA SER A 2 8.49 2.47 -30.45
C SER A 2 7.81 3.84 -30.29
N HIS A 3 6.69 3.90 -29.60
CA HIS A 3 6.15 5.17 -29.11
C HIS A 3 7.07 5.61 -27.97
N SER A 4 8.11 6.41 -28.28
CA SER A 4 8.83 7.16 -27.27
C SER A 4 7.86 8.21 -26.73
N ASP A 5 7.43 8.07 -25.47
CA ASP A 5 6.72 9.14 -24.78
C ASP A 5 7.79 10.02 -24.09
N PRO A 6 7.93 11.30 -24.46
CA PRO A 6 8.97 12.17 -23.91
C PRO A 6 8.96 12.25 -22.38
N LEU A 7 7.82 11.98 -21.74
CA LEU A 7 7.69 11.95 -20.27
C LEU A 7 8.50 10.83 -19.62
N PHE A 8 8.69 9.70 -20.30
CA PHE A 8 9.40 8.54 -19.78
C PHE A 8 10.81 8.39 -20.32
N ASP A 9 11.18 9.17 -21.35
CA ASP A 9 12.52 9.14 -21.95
C ASP A 9 13.50 10.09 -21.25
N GLU A 10 12.97 11.12 -20.54
CA GLU A 10 13.78 12.07 -19.79
C GLU A 10 13.82 11.70 -18.31
N VAL A 11 14.98 11.22 -17.85
CA VAL A 11 15.23 10.88 -16.45
C VAL A 11 16.04 12.00 -15.79
N PRO A 12 15.44 12.81 -14.88
CA PRO A 12 16.18 13.85 -14.18
C PRO A 12 17.27 13.27 -13.29
N ASP A 13 18.48 13.86 -13.30
CA ASP A 13 19.53 13.48 -12.37
C ASP A 13 19.17 13.92 -10.94
N ARG A 14 18.98 12.96 -10.06
CA ARG A 14 18.57 13.15 -8.66
C ARG A 14 19.73 13.04 -7.68
N ARG A 15 20.95 12.78 -8.15
CA ARG A 15 22.16 12.77 -7.31
C ARG A 15 22.42 14.17 -6.75
N GLY A 16 22.83 14.25 -5.48
CA GLY A 16 23.06 15.53 -4.82
C GLY A 16 21.80 16.40 -4.55
N ARG A 17 20.57 15.82 -4.68
CA ARG A 17 19.30 16.53 -4.47
C ARG A 17 18.49 16.04 -3.27
N ASN A 18 19.15 15.57 -2.23
CA ASN A 18 18.52 15.02 -1.01
C ASN A 18 17.54 13.86 -1.29
N SER A 19 17.78 13.10 -2.35
CA SER A 19 16.99 11.91 -2.65
C SER A 19 17.35 10.77 -1.69
N LEU A 20 16.38 10.23 -0.96
CA LEU A 20 16.57 9.05 -0.12
C LEU A 20 17.06 7.86 -0.94
N LYS A 21 16.48 7.66 -2.13
CA LYS A 21 16.83 6.57 -3.05
C LYS A 21 18.28 6.64 -3.50
N TRP A 22 18.69 7.78 -4.05
CA TRP A 22 20.01 7.98 -4.61
C TRP A 22 21.08 8.27 -3.55
N GLY A 23 20.73 8.96 -2.47
CA GLY A 23 21.65 9.30 -1.38
C GLY A 23 22.19 8.08 -0.62
N LYS A 24 21.43 6.97 -0.56
CA LYS A 24 21.86 5.73 0.10
C LYS A 24 23.18 5.18 -0.42
N TYR A 25 23.47 5.39 -1.69
CA TYR A 25 24.66 4.87 -2.37
C TYR A 25 25.55 6.02 -2.91
N GLU A 26 25.48 7.20 -2.29
CA GLU A 26 26.29 8.33 -2.71
C GLU A 26 27.79 7.96 -2.76
N GLY A 27 28.49 8.40 -3.81
CA GLY A 27 29.90 8.07 -4.05
C GLY A 27 30.19 6.62 -4.50
N ARG A 28 29.16 5.80 -4.75
CA ARG A 28 29.29 4.42 -5.23
C ARG A 28 28.66 4.27 -6.60
N ASP A 29 29.24 3.43 -7.45
CA ASP A 29 28.68 3.06 -8.75
C ASP A 29 27.62 1.95 -8.56
N VAL A 30 26.45 2.35 -8.01
CA VAL A 30 25.32 1.46 -7.74
C VAL A 30 24.04 2.09 -8.26
N LEU A 31 23.33 1.38 -9.14
CA LEU A 31 21.98 1.76 -9.55
C LEU A 31 20.97 1.41 -8.45
N PRO A 32 20.33 2.39 -7.82
CA PRO A 32 19.42 2.12 -6.71
C PRO A 32 18.06 1.63 -7.21
N LEU A 33 17.68 0.40 -6.82
CA LEU A 33 16.37 -0.22 -7.14
C LEU A 33 15.64 -0.72 -5.88
N TRP A 34 15.99 -0.19 -4.71
CA TRP A 34 15.56 -0.73 -3.41
C TRP A 34 14.25 -0.13 -2.87
N VAL A 35 13.74 0.93 -3.47
CA VAL A 35 12.53 1.62 -3.04
C VAL A 35 11.71 2.02 -4.26
N ALA A 36 10.37 1.94 -4.14
CA ALA A 36 9.41 2.33 -5.17
C ALA A 36 9.30 3.87 -5.27
N ASP A 37 10.35 4.48 -5.77
CA ASP A 37 10.47 5.92 -6.03
C ASP A 37 10.89 6.06 -7.50
N MET A 38 9.96 6.45 -8.36
CA MET A 38 10.18 6.56 -9.79
C MET A 38 11.12 7.71 -10.12
N ASP A 39 11.98 7.50 -11.12
CA ASP A 39 12.96 8.49 -11.56
C ASP A 39 12.45 9.38 -12.71
N TYR A 40 11.22 9.18 -13.14
CA TYR A 40 10.57 10.00 -14.17
C TYR A 40 10.06 11.32 -13.61
N ARG A 41 9.86 12.28 -14.50
CA ARG A 41 9.20 13.54 -14.14
C ARG A 41 7.73 13.30 -13.79
N SER A 42 7.21 14.08 -12.84
CA SER A 42 5.77 14.11 -12.58
C SER A 42 5.01 14.65 -13.80
N PRO A 43 3.76 14.24 -14.00
CA PRO A 43 2.91 14.78 -15.05
C PRO A 43 2.88 16.31 -15.03
N PRO A 44 2.83 16.99 -16.20
CA PRO A 44 2.82 18.46 -16.28
C PRO A 44 1.72 19.11 -15.43
N GLN A 45 0.55 18.48 -15.36
CA GLN A 45 -0.59 18.96 -14.58
C GLN A 45 -0.27 19.03 -13.08
N VAL A 46 0.44 18.03 -12.53
CA VAL A 46 0.87 18.02 -11.14
C VAL A 46 1.88 19.13 -10.87
N ILE A 47 2.83 19.32 -11.80
CA ILE A 47 3.84 20.39 -11.72
C ILE A 47 3.17 21.77 -11.75
N GLU A 48 2.17 21.96 -12.60
CA GLU A 48 1.43 23.21 -12.72
C GLU A 48 0.67 23.55 -11.44
N VAL A 49 -0.05 22.59 -10.87
CA VAL A 49 -0.74 22.78 -9.58
C VAL A 49 0.24 23.17 -8.47
N ALA A 50 1.39 22.50 -8.40
CA ALA A 50 2.42 22.84 -7.41
C ALA A 50 2.98 24.25 -7.58
N LYS A 51 3.20 24.70 -8.85
CA LYS A 51 3.64 26.08 -9.16
C LYS A 51 2.59 27.10 -8.73
N ASN A 52 1.34 26.89 -9.12
CA ASN A 52 0.23 27.80 -8.80
C ASN A 52 0.07 27.95 -7.28
N LEU A 53 0.21 26.85 -6.52
CA LEU A 53 0.17 26.90 -5.06
C LEU A 53 1.36 27.68 -4.48
N ALA A 54 2.56 27.48 -5.02
CA ALA A 54 3.76 28.20 -4.59
C ALA A 54 3.64 29.72 -4.90
N GLU A 55 3.12 30.09 -6.05
CA GLU A 55 2.88 31.48 -6.44
C GLU A 55 1.79 32.15 -5.58
N PHE A 56 0.74 31.42 -5.22
CA PHE A 56 -0.28 31.89 -4.29
C PHE A 56 0.30 32.22 -2.91
N GLY A 57 1.33 31.49 -2.46
CA GLY A 57 2.17 31.80 -1.29
C GLY A 57 1.50 31.66 0.07
N ASN A 58 0.28 31.14 0.16
CA ASN A 58 -0.39 30.87 1.44
C ASN A 58 -0.72 29.36 1.56
N PHE A 59 -0.01 28.69 2.44
CA PHE A 59 -0.06 27.25 2.64
C PHE A 59 -0.91 26.81 3.84
N GLY A 60 -1.88 27.61 4.26
CA GLY A 60 -2.72 27.35 5.43
C GLY A 60 -3.28 25.93 5.54
N TYR A 61 -4.19 25.70 6.43
CA TYR A 61 -4.82 24.38 6.61
C TYR A 61 -5.71 24.03 5.41
N GLY A 62 -5.35 22.96 4.71
CA GLY A 62 -6.13 22.45 3.59
C GLY A 62 -7.19 21.43 4.04
N LYS A 63 -8.20 21.25 3.19
CA LYS A 63 -9.17 20.15 3.29
C LYS A 63 -9.40 19.56 1.90
N PRO A 64 -9.81 18.28 1.78
CA PRO A 64 -10.22 17.71 0.51
C PRO A 64 -11.34 18.53 -0.13
N SER A 65 -11.26 18.76 -1.44
CA SER A 65 -12.35 19.41 -2.16
C SER A 65 -13.54 18.45 -2.33
N PRO A 66 -14.78 18.94 -2.47
CA PRO A 66 -15.91 18.10 -2.84
C PRO A 66 -15.66 17.29 -4.11
N ALA A 67 -15.09 17.91 -5.14
CA ALA A 67 -14.76 17.26 -6.40
C ALA A 67 -13.76 16.10 -6.22
N LEU A 68 -12.77 16.20 -5.33
CA LEU A 68 -11.87 15.09 -5.03
C LEU A 68 -12.60 13.93 -4.35
N THR A 69 -13.51 14.24 -3.43
CA THR A 69 -14.34 13.23 -2.75
C THR A 69 -15.23 12.49 -3.75
N GLU A 70 -15.91 13.22 -4.63
CA GLU A 70 -16.76 12.67 -5.70
C GLU A 70 -15.94 11.77 -6.63
N LEU A 71 -14.77 12.24 -7.07
CA LEU A 71 -13.87 11.46 -7.94
C LEU A 71 -13.43 10.13 -7.32
N VAL A 72 -13.14 10.11 -6.01
CA VAL A 72 -12.79 8.84 -5.31
C VAL A 72 -13.99 7.90 -5.27
N ILE A 73 -15.20 8.41 -5.01
CA ILE A 73 -16.42 7.59 -4.98
C ILE A 73 -16.70 7.00 -6.36
N GLU A 74 -16.68 7.83 -7.41
CA GLU A 74 -16.85 7.40 -8.79
C GLU A 74 -15.81 6.35 -9.21
N ARG A 75 -14.56 6.51 -8.74
CA ARG A 75 -13.50 5.54 -9.00
C ARG A 75 -13.78 4.19 -8.34
N MET A 76 -14.21 4.16 -7.08
CA MET A 76 -14.56 2.91 -6.38
C MET A 76 -15.72 2.19 -7.07
N GLU A 77 -16.74 2.92 -7.50
CA GLU A 77 -17.86 2.34 -8.22
C GLU A 77 -17.45 1.83 -9.61
N SER A 78 -16.72 2.63 -10.38
CA SER A 78 -16.38 2.28 -11.77
C SER A 78 -15.36 1.15 -11.90
N LEU A 79 -14.38 1.04 -10.99
CA LEU A 79 -13.32 0.04 -11.06
C LEU A 79 -13.61 -1.22 -10.25
N HIS A 80 -14.38 -1.09 -9.15
CA HIS A 80 -14.56 -2.17 -8.19
C HIS A 80 -16.03 -2.52 -7.93
N ASP A 81 -16.98 -1.88 -8.64
CA ASP A 81 -18.43 -2.04 -8.41
C ASP A 81 -18.79 -1.85 -6.92
N TRP A 82 -18.09 -0.91 -6.25
CA TRP A 82 -18.21 -0.66 -4.83
C TRP A 82 -18.74 0.75 -4.53
N GLN A 83 -20.01 0.81 -4.09
CA GLN A 83 -20.66 2.06 -3.71
C GLN A 83 -20.30 2.43 -2.27
N ILE A 84 -19.37 3.35 -2.13
CA ILE A 84 -18.96 3.90 -0.82
C ILE A 84 -19.70 5.20 -0.49
N GLN A 85 -19.78 5.53 0.80
CA GLN A 85 -20.37 6.79 1.27
C GLN A 85 -19.26 7.83 1.52
N PRO A 86 -19.52 9.14 1.29
CA PRO A 86 -18.53 10.19 1.55
C PRO A 86 -17.97 10.18 2.98
N ASN A 87 -18.77 9.84 3.96
CA ASN A 87 -18.39 9.78 5.37
C ASN A 87 -17.57 8.53 5.75
N TRP A 88 -17.35 7.60 4.82
CA TRP A 88 -16.42 6.48 4.99
C TRP A 88 -14.98 6.88 4.65
N LEU A 89 -14.79 8.01 3.96
CA LEU A 89 -13.47 8.47 3.56
C LEU A 89 -12.77 9.18 4.71
N VAL A 90 -11.60 8.67 5.08
CA VAL A 90 -10.72 9.28 6.07
C VAL A 90 -9.42 9.68 5.37
N TRP A 91 -9.17 10.99 5.30
CA TRP A 91 -8.00 11.54 4.61
C TRP A 91 -6.79 11.54 5.53
N LEU A 92 -5.73 10.87 5.11
CA LEU A 92 -4.51 10.67 5.89
C LEU A 92 -3.27 11.04 5.05
N PRO A 93 -2.17 11.45 5.68
CA PRO A 93 -0.97 11.93 4.98
C PRO A 93 -0.15 10.81 4.29
N GLY A 94 -0.55 9.56 4.41
CA GLY A 94 0.11 8.42 3.75
C GLY A 94 -0.29 7.08 4.32
N MET A 95 -0.02 6.01 3.56
CA MET A 95 -0.46 4.65 3.89
C MET A 95 0.17 4.11 5.19
N VAL A 96 1.45 4.37 5.43
CA VAL A 96 2.09 3.93 6.69
C VAL A 96 1.40 4.56 7.92
N CYS A 97 1.06 5.85 7.85
CA CYS A 97 0.24 6.48 8.88
C CYS A 97 -1.14 5.83 8.96
N GLY A 98 -1.75 5.56 7.79
CA GLY A 98 -3.07 4.96 7.66
C GLY A 98 -3.20 3.63 8.39
N PHE A 99 -2.38 2.65 8.05
CA PHE A 99 -2.50 1.33 8.66
C PHE A 99 -2.06 1.31 10.14
N ASN A 100 -1.13 2.18 10.57
CA ASN A 100 -0.82 2.33 12.00
C ASN A 100 -2.06 2.81 12.80
N ILE A 101 -2.81 3.78 12.26
CA ILE A 101 -4.04 4.27 12.89
C ILE A 101 -5.13 3.19 12.85
N ALA A 102 -5.27 2.48 11.73
CA ALA A 102 -6.29 1.44 11.55
C ALA A 102 -6.12 0.30 12.56
N ILE A 103 -4.92 -0.28 12.70
CA ILE A 103 -4.69 -1.36 13.67
C ILE A 103 -4.88 -0.92 15.11
N ARG A 104 -4.54 0.34 15.43
CA ARG A 104 -4.82 0.93 16.74
C ARG A 104 -6.34 1.10 17.00
N ALA A 105 -7.11 1.43 15.97
CA ALA A 105 -8.55 1.57 16.09
C ALA A 105 -9.26 0.22 16.24
N MET A 106 -8.70 -0.86 15.67
CA MET A 106 -9.28 -2.21 15.70
C MET A 106 -8.79 -3.08 16.87
N GLY A 107 -7.74 -2.66 17.57
CA GLY A 107 -7.15 -3.43 18.65
C GLY A 107 -6.65 -2.56 19.81
N LYS A 108 -6.15 -3.19 20.86
CA LYS A 108 -5.57 -2.57 22.05
C LYS A 108 -4.20 -3.17 22.37
N GLU A 109 -3.51 -2.62 23.35
CA GLU A 109 -2.25 -3.17 23.86
C GLU A 109 -2.41 -4.63 24.28
N GLY A 110 -1.46 -5.47 23.86
CA GLY A 110 -1.44 -6.92 24.07
C GLY A 110 -2.20 -7.73 23.03
N ASP A 111 -3.04 -7.09 22.19
CA ASP A 111 -3.68 -7.78 21.07
C ASP A 111 -2.65 -8.14 19.99
N GLU A 112 -3.06 -9.01 19.08
CA GLU A 112 -2.19 -9.55 18.04
C GLU A 112 -2.68 -9.17 16.66
N VAL A 113 -1.72 -8.75 15.82
CA VAL A 113 -1.92 -8.41 14.41
C VAL A 113 -1.25 -9.49 13.56
N LEU A 114 -2.04 -10.18 12.74
CA LEU A 114 -1.52 -11.14 11.77
C LEU A 114 -1.07 -10.40 10.50
N SER A 115 -0.05 -10.95 9.85
CA SER A 115 0.34 -10.56 8.50
C SER A 115 1.11 -11.69 7.82
N ASN A 116 1.01 -11.78 6.49
CA ASN A 116 1.88 -12.65 5.70
C ASN A 116 3.29 -12.08 5.62
N ILE A 117 4.31 -12.94 5.69
CA ILE A 117 5.73 -12.54 5.56
C ILE A 117 6.43 -13.40 4.48
N PRO A 118 7.42 -12.81 3.74
CA PRO A 118 7.98 -11.47 3.89
C PRO A 118 6.98 -10.39 3.45
N VAL A 119 7.05 -9.21 4.09
CA VAL A 119 6.17 -8.08 3.77
C VAL A 119 6.93 -6.74 3.90
N TYR A 120 6.39 -5.68 3.40
CA TYR A 120 6.92 -4.33 3.53
C TYR A 120 7.30 -4.00 4.98
N PRO A 121 8.56 -3.61 5.28
CA PRO A 121 9.06 -3.52 6.66
C PRO A 121 8.20 -2.73 7.65
N PRO A 122 7.53 -1.62 7.29
CA PRO A 122 6.63 -0.92 8.21
C PRO A 122 5.47 -1.76 8.74
N PHE A 123 5.03 -2.81 8.04
CA PHE A 123 4.03 -3.77 8.55
C PHE A 123 4.53 -4.53 9.77
N LEU A 124 5.83 -4.88 9.77
CA LEU A 124 6.46 -5.59 10.88
C LEU A 124 6.60 -4.72 12.13
N MET A 125 6.69 -3.40 11.93
CA MET A 125 6.90 -2.43 13.01
C MET A 125 5.60 -1.88 13.59
N ALA A 126 4.56 -1.78 12.77
CA ALA A 126 3.31 -1.10 13.13
C ALA A 126 2.64 -1.64 14.41
N PRO A 127 2.51 -2.96 14.64
CA PRO A 127 1.93 -3.48 15.87
C PRO A 127 2.67 -3.01 17.12
N GLY A 128 4.01 -3.11 17.11
CA GLY A 128 4.84 -2.69 18.24
C GLY A 128 4.74 -1.22 18.60
N ASN A 129 4.37 -0.34 17.65
CA ASN A 129 4.18 1.09 17.91
C ASN A 129 3.03 1.38 18.89
N PHE A 130 2.13 0.40 19.10
CA PHE A 130 0.96 0.52 19.99
C PHE A 130 0.88 -0.60 21.03
N GLY A 131 2.01 -1.25 21.31
CA GLY A 131 2.05 -2.34 22.28
C GLY A 131 1.29 -3.60 21.85
N GLN A 132 1.00 -3.74 20.56
CA GLN A 132 0.42 -4.95 19.96
C GLN A 132 1.54 -5.90 19.51
N ASN A 133 1.23 -7.16 19.34
CA ASN A 133 2.17 -8.18 18.91
C ASN A 133 1.96 -8.50 17.41
N LEU A 134 3.06 -8.80 16.70
CA LEU A 134 2.99 -9.29 15.33
C LEU A 134 2.97 -10.82 15.32
N ALA A 135 1.96 -11.40 14.68
CA ALA A 135 1.94 -12.82 14.27
C ALA A 135 2.23 -12.90 12.76
N GLY A 136 3.52 -12.97 12.43
CA GLY A 136 3.96 -13.09 11.05
C GLY A 136 3.89 -14.53 10.55
N VAL A 137 3.06 -14.80 9.52
CA VAL A 137 2.92 -16.16 8.94
C VAL A 137 3.68 -16.21 7.62
N PRO A 138 4.69 -17.09 7.49
CA PRO A 138 5.43 -17.24 6.25
C PRO A 138 4.53 -17.64 5.09
N MET A 139 4.73 -16.98 3.96
CA MET A 139 4.14 -17.42 2.70
C MET A 139 4.85 -18.67 2.18
N ILE A 140 4.15 -19.50 1.46
CA ILE A 140 4.72 -20.65 0.75
C ILE A 140 5.07 -20.28 -0.69
N LEU A 141 6.18 -20.82 -1.19
CA LEU A 141 6.62 -20.64 -2.57
C LEU A 141 6.18 -21.86 -3.38
N GLU A 142 5.24 -21.64 -4.29
CA GLU A 142 4.73 -22.66 -5.22
C GLU A 142 5.02 -22.22 -6.66
N GLU A 143 5.73 -23.03 -7.42
CA GLU A 143 6.04 -22.79 -8.83
C GLU A 143 6.53 -21.35 -9.15
N ALA A 144 7.42 -20.80 -8.32
CA ALA A 144 7.94 -19.43 -8.40
C ALA A 144 6.95 -18.32 -8.02
N ARG A 145 5.79 -18.63 -7.44
CA ARG A 145 4.81 -17.69 -6.92
C ARG A 145 4.65 -17.88 -5.40
N HIS A 146 4.63 -16.76 -4.67
CA HIS A 146 4.29 -16.82 -3.23
C HIS A 146 2.78 -16.85 -3.04
N THR A 147 2.31 -17.78 -2.22
CA THR A 147 0.89 -17.96 -1.87
C THR A 147 0.68 -17.92 -0.35
N MET A 148 -0.56 -17.74 0.09
CA MET A 148 -0.88 -17.75 1.51
C MET A 148 -0.82 -19.19 2.06
N ASP A 149 -0.14 -19.36 3.19
CA ASP A 149 -0.19 -20.60 3.98
C ASP A 149 -1.42 -20.57 4.89
N PHE A 150 -2.55 -21.08 4.42
CA PHE A 150 -3.78 -21.09 5.22
C PHE A 150 -3.70 -22.01 6.45
N ASP A 151 -2.94 -23.08 6.40
CA ASP A 151 -2.73 -23.96 7.56
C ASP A 151 -1.84 -23.27 8.60
N GLY A 152 -0.81 -22.57 8.14
CA GLY A 152 0.01 -21.69 8.97
C GLY A 152 -0.80 -20.55 9.59
N LEU A 153 -1.69 -19.92 8.84
CA LEU A 153 -2.60 -18.87 9.33
C LEU A 153 -3.52 -19.42 10.43
N VAL A 154 -4.12 -20.59 10.24
CA VAL A 154 -4.98 -21.23 11.26
C VAL A 154 -4.15 -21.56 12.50
N SER A 155 -2.94 -22.03 12.34
CA SER A 155 -2.04 -22.39 13.45
C SER A 155 -1.55 -21.17 14.24
N ALA A 156 -1.51 -20.00 13.62
CA ALA A 156 -1.08 -18.74 14.24
C ALA A 156 -2.19 -18.03 15.02
N ILE A 157 -3.46 -18.44 14.86
CA ILE A 157 -4.59 -17.82 15.57
C ILE A 157 -4.49 -18.07 17.08
N SER A 158 -4.66 -17.01 17.83
CA SER A 158 -4.74 -17.01 19.28
C SER A 158 -5.98 -16.22 19.76
N PRO A 159 -6.35 -16.30 21.05
CA PRO A 159 -7.41 -15.46 21.60
C PRO A 159 -7.15 -13.95 21.51
N GLN A 160 -5.87 -13.58 21.33
CA GLN A 160 -5.41 -12.20 21.20
C GLN A 160 -5.47 -11.70 19.75
N SER A 161 -5.62 -12.58 18.77
CA SER A 161 -5.69 -12.22 17.35
C SER A 161 -6.94 -11.39 17.08
N LYS A 162 -6.78 -10.12 16.61
CA LYS A 162 -7.85 -9.16 16.37
C LYS A 162 -7.85 -8.57 15.00
N THR A 163 -6.68 -8.43 14.40
CA THR A 163 -6.51 -7.70 13.15
C THR A 163 -5.63 -8.50 12.19
N PHE A 164 -5.97 -8.46 10.92
CA PHE A 164 -5.08 -8.85 9.83
C PHE A 164 -4.64 -7.61 9.08
N LEU A 165 -3.34 -7.33 9.07
CA LEU A 165 -2.74 -6.30 8.24
C LEU A 165 -2.31 -6.95 6.92
N PHE A 166 -3.08 -6.67 5.86
CA PHE A 166 -3.02 -7.32 4.56
C PHE A 166 -2.38 -6.42 3.52
N CYS A 167 -1.42 -6.94 2.76
CA CYS A 167 -0.76 -6.23 1.65
C CYS A 167 -1.20 -6.87 0.32
N HIS A 168 -1.89 -6.08 -0.51
CA HIS A 168 -2.39 -6.59 -1.79
C HIS A 168 -2.46 -5.49 -2.86
N PRO A 169 -1.78 -5.64 -4.00
CA PRO A 169 -0.77 -6.66 -4.36
C PRO A 169 0.42 -6.70 -3.40
N HIS A 170 0.98 -7.90 -3.17
CA HIS A 170 1.88 -8.14 -2.04
C HIS A 170 3.33 -7.71 -2.30
N ASN A 171 3.81 -6.76 -1.53
CA ASN A 171 5.19 -6.28 -1.53
C ASN A 171 5.99 -6.98 -0.40
N PRO A 172 7.16 -7.62 -0.63
CA PRO A 172 8.04 -7.43 -1.81
C PRO A 172 7.96 -8.53 -2.86
N VAL A 173 7.11 -9.54 -2.70
CA VAL A 173 7.14 -10.74 -3.56
C VAL A 173 6.40 -10.56 -4.88
N GLY A 174 5.69 -9.44 -5.08
CA GLY A 174 4.99 -9.12 -6.32
C GLY A 174 3.78 -10.01 -6.61
N THR A 175 3.24 -10.68 -5.60
CA THR A 175 2.07 -11.54 -5.78
C THR A 175 0.78 -10.71 -5.79
N GLN A 176 0.00 -10.89 -6.84
CA GLN A 176 -1.41 -10.60 -6.84
C GLN A 176 -2.15 -11.90 -6.47
N PHE A 177 -2.95 -11.87 -5.42
CA PHE A 177 -3.76 -13.01 -5.03
C PHE A 177 -4.93 -13.20 -5.99
N THR A 178 -5.23 -14.44 -6.31
CA THR A 178 -6.38 -14.80 -7.15
C THR A 178 -7.68 -14.58 -6.38
N ARG A 179 -8.79 -14.44 -7.11
CA ARG A 179 -10.12 -14.33 -6.51
C ARG A 179 -10.41 -15.47 -5.53
N HIS A 180 -10.05 -16.68 -5.89
CA HIS A 180 -10.24 -17.84 -5.00
C HIS A 180 -9.42 -17.72 -3.70
N GLU A 181 -8.18 -17.24 -3.77
CA GLU A 181 -7.36 -17.01 -2.58
C GLU A 181 -7.95 -15.89 -1.70
N LEU A 182 -8.47 -14.82 -2.31
CA LEU A 182 -9.12 -13.73 -1.60
C LEU A 182 -10.44 -14.17 -0.95
N GLU A 183 -11.24 -15.02 -1.60
CA GLU A 183 -12.45 -15.60 -1.02
C GLU A 183 -12.12 -16.48 0.18
N ARG A 184 -11.12 -17.36 0.09
CA ARG A 184 -10.63 -18.15 1.22
C ARG A 184 -10.08 -17.29 2.35
N PHE A 185 -9.40 -16.21 2.02
CA PHE A 185 -8.89 -15.24 3.00
C PHE A 185 -10.05 -14.53 3.73
N ALA A 186 -11.07 -14.10 3.00
CA ALA A 186 -12.26 -13.50 3.60
C ALA A 186 -12.99 -14.47 4.54
N GLU A 187 -13.18 -15.74 4.11
CA GLU A 187 -13.75 -16.79 4.95
C GLU A 187 -12.95 -17.03 6.23
N PHE A 188 -11.60 -17.03 6.11
CA PHE A 188 -10.71 -17.13 7.25
C PHE A 188 -10.90 -15.96 8.22
N CYS A 189 -10.89 -14.73 7.73
CA CYS A 189 -11.07 -13.54 8.58
C CYS A 189 -12.44 -13.52 9.27
N LEU A 190 -13.49 -13.86 8.55
CA LEU A 190 -14.86 -13.95 9.11
C LEU A 190 -14.95 -15.05 10.18
N ARG A 191 -14.35 -16.22 9.94
CA ARG A 191 -14.37 -17.36 10.87
C ARG A 191 -13.72 -17.03 12.21
N TYR A 192 -12.67 -16.21 12.20
CA TYR A 192 -11.91 -15.87 13.40
C TYR A 192 -12.18 -14.46 13.92
N ASP A 193 -13.22 -13.80 13.41
CA ASP A 193 -13.65 -12.44 13.79
C ASP A 193 -12.49 -11.42 13.75
N LEU A 194 -11.74 -11.44 12.67
CA LEU A 194 -10.62 -10.53 12.45
C LEU A 194 -11.05 -9.29 11.69
N GLY A 195 -10.68 -8.11 12.20
CA GLY A 195 -10.70 -6.89 11.42
C GLY A 195 -9.60 -6.92 10.36
N VAL A 196 -9.89 -6.49 9.12
CA VAL A 196 -8.91 -6.45 8.04
C VAL A 196 -8.55 -5.01 7.72
N CYS A 197 -7.25 -4.70 7.71
CA CYS A 197 -6.71 -3.49 7.12
C CYS A 197 -5.91 -3.87 5.86
N SER A 198 -6.48 -3.61 4.68
CA SER A 198 -5.83 -3.87 3.39
C SER A 198 -5.07 -2.64 2.92
N ASP A 199 -3.78 -2.80 2.68
CA ASP A 199 -2.95 -1.81 1.98
C ASP A 199 -2.88 -2.18 0.50
N GLU A 200 -3.53 -1.37 -0.31
CA GLU A 200 -3.71 -1.60 -1.75
C GLU A 200 -3.00 -0.53 -2.59
N ILE A 201 -1.92 0.05 -2.05
CA ILE A 201 -1.16 1.11 -2.73
C ILE A 201 -0.65 0.70 -4.13
N HIS A 202 -0.52 -0.59 -4.39
CA HIS A 202 -0.05 -1.13 -5.67
C HIS A 202 -1.18 -1.59 -6.61
N CYS A 203 -2.45 -1.39 -6.25
CA CYS A 203 -3.60 -1.93 -7.00
C CYS A 203 -3.68 -1.48 -8.48
N ASP A 204 -3.16 -0.29 -8.80
CA ASP A 204 -3.12 0.23 -10.16
C ASP A 204 -1.93 -0.28 -11.00
N LEU A 205 -1.02 -1.07 -10.41
CA LEU A 205 0.20 -1.55 -11.04
C LEU A 205 0.11 -3.04 -11.44
N LEU A 206 -1.04 -3.44 -11.98
CA LEU A 206 -1.24 -4.79 -12.50
C LEU A 206 -0.60 -4.91 -13.89
N LEU A 207 0.39 -5.80 -14.02
CA LEU A 207 1.20 -5.93 -15.24
C LEU A 207 0.63 -6.99 -16.20
N ASP A 208 -0.10 -7.97 -15.70
CA ASP A 208 -0.64 -9.05 -16.51
C ASP A 208 -1.94 -8.63 -17.20
N PRO A 209 -2.07 -8.84 -18.53
CA PRO A 209 -3.32 -8.57 -19.23
C PRO A 209 -4.49 -9.39 -18.65
N GLY A 210 -5.54 -8.71 -18.24
CA GLY A 210 -6.72 -9.36 -17.64
C GLY A 210 -6.62 -9.62 -16.14
N ALA A 211 -5.53 -9.21 -15.50
CA ALA A 211 -5.46 -9.18 -14.03
C ALA A 211 -6.56 -8.25 -13.49
N GLN A 212 -7.24 -8.68 -12.43
CA GLN A 212 -8.29 -7.92 -11.74
C GLN A 212 -7.88 -7.74 -10.28
N HIS A 213 -8.19 -6.59 -9.76
CA HIS A 213 -7.99 -6.25 -8.35
C HIS A 213 -9.34 -6.14 -7.65
#